data_5bdbb7438b9d9849e233b9d9f55bc110
#
_entry.id   5bdbb7438b9d9849e233b9d9f55bc110
#
_cell.length_a   1.000
_cell.length_b   1.000
_cell.length_c   1.000
_cell.angle_alpha   90.00
_cell.angle_beta   90.00
_cell.angle_gamma   90.00
#
_symmetry.space_group_name_H-M   'P 1'
#
loop_
_entity.id
_entity.type
_entity.pdbx_description
1 polymer ?
#
loop_
_entity_poly.entity_id
_entity_poly.type
_entity_poly.pdbx_seq_one_letter_code
_entity_poly.pdbx_strand_id
1 'polypeptide(L)'
;MPKPTMKVWTDAWRSADAETFKNVYSETALIFPPGKPAIKGNESILEFMKGGLGRVDVIFEAENLMVSENLAFEFGIFKDIELLSKKVIGEGKYSVTWVLENSVWKVQCHTWSMPVKL
;
A
#
# COMPACT_ATOMS: atom_id res chain seq x y z
N MET A 1 15.85 -6.87 14.11
CA MET A 1 14.47 -6.46 13.74
C MET A 1 14.30 -6.54 12.24
N PRO A 2 13.30 -7.30 11.74
CA PRO A 2 13.04 -7.36 10.32
C PRO A 2 12.72 -5.97 9.75
N LYS A 3 13.10 -5.76 8.50
CA LYS A 3 12.75 -4.52 7.80
C LYS A 3 11.30 -4.60 7.33
N PRO A 4 10.59 -3.47 7.21
CA PRO A 4 9.25 -3.49 6.63
C PRO A 4 9.30 -3.90 5.16
N THR A 5 8.22 -4.50 4.68
CA THR A 5 8.10 -4.90 3.28
C THR A 5 6.66 -4.82 2.82
N MET A 6 6.45 -4.33 1.62
CA MET A 6 5.13 -4.28 1.00
C MET A 6 4.54 -5.66 0.69
N LYS A 7 5.32 -6.72 0.88
CA LYS A 7 4.78 -8.09 0.80
C LYS A 7 3.62 -8.28 1.78
N VAL A 8 3.69 -7.69 2.96
CA VAL A 8 2.61 -7.73 3.95
C VAL A 8 1.32 -7.14 3.37
N TRP A 9 1.44 -6.03 2.66
CA TRP A 9 0.32 -5.38 2.00
C TRP A 9 -0.25 -6.27 0.88
N THR A 10 0.63 -6.75 0.01
CA THR A 10 0.23 -7.59 -1.13
C THR A 10 -0.46 -8.88 -0.67
N ASP A 11 0.10 -9.53 0.35
CA ASP A 11 -0.48 -10.77 0.88
C ASP A 11 -1.87 -10.52 1.48
N ALA A 12 -2.04 -9.43 2.23
CA ALA A 12 -3.35 -9.08 2.81
C ALA A 12 -4.36 -8.75 1.71
N TRP A 13 -3.93 -8.03 0.69
CA TRP A 13 -4.77 -7.70 -0.45
C TRP A 13 -5.25 -8.95 -1.19
N ARG A 14 -4.33 -9.88 -1.46
CA ARG A 14 -4.64 -11.13 -2.16
C ARG A 14 -5.57 -12.04 -1.36
N SER A 15 -5.44 -12.05 -0.03
CA SER A 15 -6.28 -12.87 0.82
C SER A 15 -7.73 -12.39 0.87
N ALA A 16 -7.98 -11.15 0.47
CA ALA A 16 -9.27 -10.48 0.57
C ALA A 16 -9.81 -10.41 2.01
N ASP A 17 -8.91 -10.52 2.99
CA ASP A 17 -9.26 -10.41 4.41
C ASP A 17 -9.24 -8.94 4.82
N ALA A 18 -10.43 -8.36 4.94
CA ALA A 18 -10.57 -6.93 5.21
C ALA A 18 -9.89 -6.51 6.51
N GLU A 19 -10.02 -7.31 7.57
CA GLU A 19 -9.43 -6.97 8.86
C GLU A 19 -7.90 -6.99 8.80
N THR A 20 -7.33 -8.01 8.15
CA THR A 20 -5.89 -8.10 7.97
C THR A 20 -5.38 -6.94 7.14
N PHE A 21 -6.08 -6.60 6.07
CA PHE A 21 -5.68 -5.47 5.23
C PHE A 21 -5.73 -4.15 6.00
N LYS A 22 -6.80 -3.92 6.75
CA LYS A 22 -6.94 -2.71 7.57
C LYS A 22 -5.74 -2.56 8.50
N ASN A 23 -5.32 -3.65 9.11
CA ASN A 23 -4.25 -3.63 10.11
C ASN A 23 -2.83 -3.48 9.53
N VAL A 24 -2.69 -3.49 8.23
CA VAL A 24 -1.43 -3.10 7.58
C VAL A 24 -1.16 -1.60 7.79
N TYR A 25 -2.23 -0.80 7.91
CA TYR A 25 -2.14 0.63 8.14
C TYR A 25 -2.28 0.95 9.62
N SER A 26 -1.57 1.99 10.07
CA SER A 26 -1.76 2.48 11.44
C SER A 26 -3.15 3.12 11.56
N GLU A 27 -3.64 3.23 12.80
CA GLU A 27 -4.95 3.84 13.05
C GLU A 27 -5.04 5.30 12.59
N THR A 28 -3.91 5.98 12.54
CA THR A 28 -3.85 7.39 12.13
C THR A 28 -3.26 7.57 10.73
N ALA A 29 -3.16 6.49 9.97
CA ALA A 29 -2.53 6.54 8.65
C ALA A 29 -3.27 7.44 7.68
N LEU A 30 -2.52 7.94 6.70
CA LEU A 30 -3.05 8.76 5.61
C LEU A 30 -2.73 8.08 4.29
N ILE A 31 -3.67 8.11 3.36
CA ILE A 31 -3.37 7.76 1.97
C ILE A 31 -3.74 8.94 1.07
N PHE A 32 -3.01 9.05 -0.04
CA PHE A 32 -3.18 10.11 -1.03
C PHE A 32 -3.44 9.49 -2.40
N PRO A 33 -4.69 9.08 -2.69
CA PRO A 33 -5.01 8.50 -3.98
C PRO A 33 -4.89 9.54 -5.10
N PRO A 34 -4.49 9.13 -6.31
CA PRO A 34 -4.40 10.07 -7.43
C PRO A 34 -5.75 10.75 -7.72
N GLY A 35 -5.72 12.07 -7.82
CA GLY A 35 -6.91 12.85 -8.20
C GLY A 35 -8.02 12.87 -7.17
N LYS A 36 -7.76 12.49 -5.92
CA LYS A 36 -8.76 12.44 -4.85
C LYS A 36 -8.22 13.10 -3.59
N PRO A 37 -9.12 13.55 -2.69
CA PRO A 37 -8.68 14.06 -1.40
C PRO A 37 -7.99 12.99 -0.57
N ALA A 38 -7.14 13.43 0.35
CA ALA A 38 -6.49 12.53 1.31
C ALA A 38 -7.54 11.82 2.16
N ILE A 39 -7.25 10.56 2.51
CA ILE A 39 -8.13 9.74 3.35
C ILE A 39 -7.36 9.41 4.62
N LYS A 40 -7.97 9.66 5.77
CA LYS A 40 -7.33 9.49 7.08
C LYS A 40 -7.99 8.38 7.89
N GLY A 41 -7.13 7.56 8.51
CA GLY A 41 -7.55 6.50 9.40
C GLY A 41 -7.73 5.17 8.70
N ASN A 42 -7.32 4.08 9.36
CA ASN A 42 -7.30 2.77 8.71
C ASN A 42 -8.70 2.25 8.35
N GLU A 43 -9.73 2.63 9.11
CA GLU A 43 -11.08 2.22 8.75
C GLU A 43 -11.57 2.90 7.47
N SER A 44 -11.31 4.19 7.33
CA SER A 44 -11.67 4.93 6.11
C SER A 44 -10.85 4.46 4.92
N ILE A 45 -9.59 4.11 5.16
CA ILE A 45 -8.71 3.55 4.12
C ILE A 45 -9.28 2.21 3.63
N LEU A 46 -9.67 1.34 4.56
CA LEU A 46 -10.29 0.06 4.18
C LEU A 46 -11.56 0.30 3.37
N GLU A 47 -12.41 1.21 3.81
CA GLU A 47 -13.67 1.50 3.12
C GLU A 47 -13.42 1.94 1.67
N PHE A 48 -12.38 2.76 1.46
CA PHE A 48 -12.00 3.21 0.13
C PHE A 48 -11.44 2.07 -0.74
N MET A 49 -10.63 1.19 -0.14
CA MET A 49 -9.87 0.16 -0.87
C MET A 49 -10.61 -1.16 -1.04
N LYS A 50 -11.63 -1.42 -0.24
CA LYS A 50 -12.24 -2.76 -0.14
C LYS A 50 -12.82 -3.27 -1.46
N GLY A 51 -13.22 -2.38 -2.34
CA GLY A 51 -13.76 -2.77 -3.65
C GLY A 51 -12.76 -3.49 -4.54
N GLY A 52 -11.46 -3.31 -4.30
CA GLY A 52 -10.40 -3.96 -5.06
C GLY A 52 -9.86 -5.24 -4.42
N LEU A 53 -10.18 -5.47 -3.14
CA LEU A 53 -9.64 -6.63 -2.42
C LEU A 53 -9.94 -7.94 -3.15
N GLY A 54 -8.90 -8.68 -3.49
CA GLY A 54 -9.01 -9.97 -4.15
C GLY A 54 -9.46 -9.93 -5.61
N ARG A 55 -9.67 -8.74 -6.19
CA ARG A 55 -10.13 -8.60 -7.58
C ARG A 55 -9.03 -8.31 -8.57
N VAL A 56 -8.01 -7.60 -8.11
CA VAL A 56 -6.85 -7.21 -8.91
C VAL A 56 -5.64 -7.54 -8.07
N ASP A 57 -4.57 -8.02 -8.69
CA ASP A 57 -3.31 -8.19 -7.98
C ASP A 57 -2.52 -6.89 -8.06
N VAL A 58 -1.75 -6.59 -7.01
CA VAL A 58 -0.91 -5.41 -6.98
C VAL A 58 0.49 -5.84 -6.55
N ILE A 59 1.47 -5.53 -7.39
CA ILE A 59 2.86 -5.87 -7.12
C ILE A 59 3.65 -4.58 -6.95
N PHE A 60 4.42 -4.51 -5.86
CA PHE A 60 5.30 -3.37 -5.57
C PHE A 60 6.75 -3.76 -5.81
N GLU A 61 7.49 -2.89 -6.49
CA GLU A 61 8.92 -3.05 -6.69
C GLU A 61 9.61 -1.85 -6.06
N ALA A 62 10.15 -2.05 -4.86
CA ALA A 62 10.84 -1.00 -4.13
C ALA A 62 12.17 -0.68 -4.80
N GLU A 63 12.41 0.60 -5.07
CA GLU A 63 13.70 1.06 -5.57
C GLU A 63 14.61 1.45 -4.42
N ASN A 64 14.05 1.90 -3.31
CA ASN A 64 14.82 2.29 -2.15
C ASN A 64 14.00 2.07 -0.89
N LEU A 65 14.66 1.62 0.17
CA LEU A 65 14.10 1.49 1.50
C LEU A 65 15.14 1.98 2.49
N MET A 66 14.79 2.99 3.27
CA MET A 66 15.64 3.52 4.32
C MET A 66 14.96 3.33 5.66
N VAL A 67 15.67 2.74 6.61
CA VAL A 67 15.13 2.44 7.94
C VAL A 67 15.95 3.21 8.97
N SER A 68 15.28 3.91 9.88
CA SER A 68 15.90 4.63 10.98
C SER A 68 15.04 4.46 12.23
N GLU A 69 15.56 3.73 13.19
CA GLU A 69 14.88 3.45 14.47
C GLU A 69 13.44 2.93 14.24
N ASN A 70 12.43 3.74 14.58
CA ASN A 70 11.04 3.34 14.47
C ASN A 70 10.30 3.92 13.25
N LEU A 71 11.06 4.46 12.29
CA LEU A 71 10.52 4.99 11.05
C LEU A 71 11.24 4.37 9.86
N ALA A 72 10.54 4.18 8.77
CA ALA A 72 11.13 3.75 7.52
C ALA A 72 10.44 4.45 6.36
N PHE A 73 11.17 4.61 5.29
CA PHE A 73 10.69 5.29 4.09
C PHE A 73 11.04 4.44 2.87
N GLU A 74 10.05 4.27 2.00
CA GLU A 74 10.20 3.43 0.83
C GLU A 74 9.54 4.09 -0.38
N PHE A 75 10.16 3.94 -1.56
CA PHE A 75 9.54 4.36 -2.81
C PHE A 75 9.94 3.43 -3.94
N GLY A 76 9.11 3.38 -4.98
CA GLY A 76 9.35 2.53 -6.12
C GLY A 76 8.21 2.61 -7.12
N ILE A 77 8.00 1.51 -7.82
CA ILE A 77 6.93 1.40 -8.81
C ILE A 77 5.95 0.31 -8.38
N PHE A 78 4.72 0.39 -8.88
CA PHE A 78 3.75 -0.67 -8.68
C PHE A 78 3.06 -1.01 -10.00
N LYS A 79 2.51 -2.21 -10.05
CA LYS A 79 1.73 -2.69 -11.19
C LYS A 79 0.45 -3.34 -10.71
N ASP A 80 -0.65 -2.97 -11.35
CA ASP A 80 -1.95 -3.63 -11.17
C ASP A 80 -2.06 -4.70 -12.24
N ILE A 81 -2.38 -5.91 -11.82
CA ILE A 81 -2.40 -7.08 -12.70
C ILE A 81 -3.77 -7.72 -12.66
N GLU A 82 -4.39 -7.92 -13.81
CA GLU A 82 -5.66 -8.62 -13.91
C GLU A 82 -5.48 -10.09 -13.54
N LEU A 83 -6.33 -10.61 -12.65
CA LEU A 83 -6.14 -11.95 -12.10
C LEU A 83 -6.23 -13.06 -13.15
N LEU A 84 -7.19 -12.97 -14.07
CA LEU A 84 -7.42 -14.04 -15.04
C LEU A 84 -6.38 -14.02 -16.16
N SER A 85 -6.19 -12.87 -16.79
CA SER A 85 -5.30 -12.77 -17.96
C SER A 85 -3.84 -12.60 -17.58
N LYS A 86 -3.56 -12.21 -16.33
CA LYS A 86 -2.20 -11.86 -15.86
C LYS A 86 -1.60 -10.67 -16.59
N LYS A 87 -2.43 -9.87 -17.25
CA LYS A 87 -1.96 -8.68 -17.94
C LYS A 87 -1.83 -7.50 -16.98
N VAL A 88 -0.80 -6.70 -17.22
CA VAL A 88 -0.65 -5.43 -16.50
C VAL A 88 -1.71 -4.47 -17.03
N ILE A 89 -2.62 -4.03 -16.15
CA ILE A 89 -3.72 -3.13 -16.50
C ILE A 89 -3.50 -1.72 -15.96
N GLY A 90 -2.45 -1.53 -15.16
CA GLY A 90 -2.09 -0.21 -14.66
C GLY A 90 -0.71 -0.28 -14.06
N GLU A 91 -0.04 0.85 -14.01
CA GLU A 91 1.25 0.97 -13.31
C GLU A 91 1.46 2.41 -12.89
N GLY A 92 2.32 2.60 -11.91
CA GLY A 92 2.62 3.93 -11.42
C GLY A 92 3.77 3.90 -10.44
N LYS A 93 3.88 5.00 -9.71
CA LYS A 93 4.92 5.19 -8.71
C LYS A 93 4.29 5.30 -7.34
N TYR A 94 5.00 4.86 -6.31
CA TYR A 94 4.48 4.94 -4.94
C TYR A 94 5.56 5.37 -3.97
N SER A 95 5.10 5.84 -2.82
CA SER A 95 5.93 6.15 -1.68
C SER A 95 5.16 5.74 -0.42
N VAL A 96 5.85 5.09 0.51
CA VAL A 96 5.26 4.65 1.77
C VAL A 96 6.17 5.05 2.92
N THR A 97 5.59 5.62 3.97
CA THR A 97 6.26 5.83 5.23
C THR A 97 5.73 4.80 6.22
N TRP A 98 6.63 4.06 6.85
CA TRP A 98 6.32 3.05 7.84
C TRP A 98 6.60 3.57 9.24
N VAL A 99 5.81 3.11 10.22
CA VAL A 99 6.06 3.39 11.62
C VAL A 99 6.08 2.06 12.37
N LEU A 100 7.00 1.92 13.32
CA LEU A 100 7.09 0.72 14.15
C LEU A 100 6.23 0.93 15.40
N GLU A 101 5.17 0.14 15.53
CA GLU A 101 4.23 0.20 16.65
C GLU A 101 4.17 -1.17 17.31
N ASN A 102 4.53 -1.25 18.59
CA ASN A 102 4.50 -2.51 19.35
C ASN A 102 5.21 -3.64 18.61
N SER A 103 6.40 -3.33 18.10
CA SER A 103 7.26 -4.26 17.36
C SER A 103 6.71 -4.72 16.02
N VAL A 104 5.70 -4.02 15.48
CA VAL A 104 5.11 -4.31 14.17
C VAL A 104 5.19 -3.06 13.30
N TRP A 105 5.70 -3.23 12.09
CA TRP A 105 5.72 -2.14 11.12
C TRP A 105 4.33 -1.93 10.54
N LYS A 106 3.85 -0.68 10.58
CA LYS A 106 2.57 -0.27 10.02
C LYS A 106 2.80 0.82 8.98
N VAL A 107 1.97 0.86 7.94
CA VAL A 107 2.01 1.95 6.99
C VAL A 107 1.39 3.18 7.65
N GLN A 108 2.15 4.27 7.71
CA GLN A 108 1.68 5.54 8.26
C GLN A 108 1.22 6.49 7.17
N CYS A 109 1.87 6.44 6.01
CA CYS A 109 1.50 7.29 4.88
C CYS A 109 1.76 6.51 3.59
N HIS A 110 0.81 6.59 2.66
CA HIS A 110 0.92 5.91 1.38
C HIS A 110 0.39 6.83 0.29
N THR A 111 1.25 7.19 -0.63
CA THR A 111 0.88 8.00 -1.78
C THR A 111 1.28 7.27 -3.06
N TRP A 112 0.49 7.44 -4.10
CA TRP A 112 0.83 6.86 -5.39
C TRP A 112 0.33 7.74 -6.52
N SER A 113 0.95 7.57 -7.68
CA SER A 113 0.59 8.31 -8.88
C SER A 113 0.48 7.37 -10.06
N MET A 114 -0.36 7.74 -10.99
CA MET A 114 -0.55 7.01 -12.24
C MET A 114 -0.08 7.90 -13.39
N PRO A 115 0.39 7.32 -14.50
CA PRO A 115 0.78 8.13 -15.64
C PRO A 115 -0.40 8.93 -16.17
N VAL A 116 -0.13 10.16 -16.62
CA VAL A 116 -1.12 11.00 -17.25
C VAL A 116 -1.14 10.65 -18.74
N LYS A 117 -2.33 10.38 -19.27
CA LYS A 117 -2.48 10.18 -20.72
C LYS A 117 -2.53 11.54 -21.40
N LEU A 118 -1.68 11.70 -22.38
CA LEU A 118 -1.61 12.92 -23.18
C LEU A 118 -2.36 12.76 -24.48
#